data_111609880c7d699801c04ce0eab69f04
#
_entry.id   111609880c7d699801c04ce0eab69f04
#
_cell.length_a   1.000
_cell.length_b   1.000
_cell.length_c   1.000
_cell.angle_alpha   90.00
_cell.angle_beta   90.00
_cell.angle_gamma   90.00
#
_symmetry.space_group_name_H-M   'P 1'
#
loop_
_entity.id
_entity.type
_entity.pdbx_description
1 polymer ?
#
loop_
_entity_poly.entity_id
_entity_poly.type
_entity_poly.pdbx_seq_one_letter_code
_entity_poly.pdbx_strand_id
1 'polypeptide(L)'
;MKHDFPELKNDLLLRALRGKEVERPPVWMMRQAGRFLPDYRVLRDKYTFFERCENPELVSKITIMPIEQVGTDAAILFSDILVIPQALGYEVQMIPGKGPYLPKTVRNLEDAKAIEVPDVHEKLGYVMDAITLTRKDLNGRVPLIGFAGAPFTILCYMVQGQ
;
A
#
# COMPACT_ATOMS: atom_id res chain seq x y z
N MET A 1 -10.77 -14.46 12.61
CA MET A 1 -12.15 -14.13 12.17
C MET A 1 -12.31 -14.50 10.71
N LYS A 2 -13.28 -15.34 10.32
CA LYS A 2 -13.64 -15.55 8.92
C LYS A 2 -14.39 -14.29 8.47
N HIS A 3 -13.76 -13.44 7.68
CA HIS A 3 -14.46 -12.37 6.99
C HIS A 3 -15.19 -12.98 5.79
N ASP A 4 -16.50 -12.86 5.79
CA ASP A 4 -17.34 -13.30 4.66
C ASP A 4 -17.27 -12.20 3.58
N PHE A 5 -16.28 -12.32 2.69
CA PHE A 5 -16.14 -11.41 1.56
C PHE A 5 -16.87 -11.96 0.35
N PRO A 6 -17.50 -11.10 -0.48
CA PRO A 6 -18.17 -11.50 -1.70
C PRO A 6 -17.25 -12.27 -2.64
N GLU A 7 -17.80 -13.20 -3.41
CA GLU A 7 -17.10 -13.89 -4.49
C GLU A 7 -16.59 -12.89 -5.55
N LEU A 8 -15.44 -13.24 -6.14
CA LEU A 8 -14.86 -12.41 -7.20
C LEU A 8 -15.69 -12.53 -8.48
N LYS A 9 -16.10 -11.38 -9.01
CA LYS A 9 -16.80 -11.26 -10.31
C LYS A 9 -15.81 -11.27 -11.48
N ASN A 10 -14.64 -10.65 -11.30
CA ASN A 10 -13.53 -10.70 -12.24
C ASN A 10 -12.34 -11.39 -11.56
N ASP A 11 -12.09 -12.64 -11.93
CA ASP A 11 -10.98 -13.45 -11.43
C ASP A 11 -9.85 -13.64 -12.47
N LEU A 12 -9.89 -12.85 -13.55
CA LEU A 12 -9.00 -12.96 -14.71
C LEU A 12 -7.52 -13.01 -14.30
N LEU A 13 -7.09 -12.06 -13.41
CA LEU A 13 -5.72 -12.04 -12.90
C LEU A 13 -5.38 -13.35 -12.16
N LEU A 14 -6.28 -13.83 -11.30
CA LEU A 14 -6.01 -15.04 -10.51
C LEU A 14 -5.96 -16.29 -11.37
N ARG A 15 -6.78 -16.39 -12.42
CA ARG A 15 -6.72 -17.49 -13.39
C ARG A 15 -5.41 -17.47 -14.15
N ALA A 16 -5.01 -16.30 -14.66
CA ALA A 16 -3.73 -16.14 -15.36
C ALA A 16 -2.53 -16.52 -14.49
N LEU A 17 -2.49 -16.05 -13.23
CA LEU A 17 -1.42 -16.39 -12.28
C LEU A 17 -1.36 -17.89 -11.93
N ARG A 18 -2.47 -18.60 -12.05
CA ARG A 18 -2.54 -20.06 -11.85
C ARG A 18 -2.27 -20.86 -13.12
N GLY A 19 -1.85 -20.21 -14.22
CA GLY A 19 -1.60 -20.84 -15.50
C GLY A 19 -2.85 -21.39 -16.18
N LYS A 20 -4.05 -20.91 -15.83
CA LYS A 20 -5.30 -21.27 -16.48
C LYS A 20 -5.52 -20.45 -17.74
N GLU A 21 -6.30 -21.01 -18.67
CA GLU A 21 -6.72 -20.27 -19.86
C GLU A 21 -7.54 -19.04 -19.48
N VAL A 22 -7.26 -17.93 -20.17
CA VAL A 22 -7.92 -16.64 -20.00
C VAL A 22 -8.31 -16.04 -21.35
N GLU A 23 -9.39 -15.29 -21.38
CA GLU A 23 -9.96 -14.71 -22.60
C GLU A 23 -9.06 -13.61 -23.19
N ARG A 24 -8.27 -12.98 -22.34
CA ARG A 24 -7.28 -11.94 -22.66
C ARG A 24 -6.27 -11.80 -21.53
N PRO A 25 -5.09 -11.21 -21.75
CA PRO A 25 -4.19 -10.86 -20.65
C PRO A 25 -4.87 -9.92 -19.65
N PRO A 26 -4.75 -10.17 -18.33
CA PRO A 26 -5.22 -9.23 -17.32
C PRO A 26 -4.37 -7.96 -17.33
N VAL A 27 -4.99 -6.81 -17.12
CA VAL A 27 -4.32 -5.52 -17.11
C VAL A 27 -4.32 -4.93 -15.71
N TRP A 28 -3.11 -4.73 -15.20
CA TRP A 28 -2.83 -3.89 -14.05
C TRP A 28 -1.67 -2.95 -14.40
N MET A 29 -1.78 -1.68 -14.00
CA MET A 29 -0.75 -0.68 -14.29
C MET A 29 -0.10 -0.20 -13.00
N MET A 30 1.23 -0.17 -12.97
CA MET A 30 1.95 0.44 -11.86
C MET A 30 1.54 1.90 -11.67
N ARG A 31 1.41 2.32 -10.41
CA ARG A 31 0.94 3.66 -10.04
C ARG A 31 -0.48 3.97 -10.53
N GLN A 32 -1.36 2.98 -10.47
CA GLN A 32 -2.77 3.16 -10.83
C GLN A 32 -3.43 4.34 -10.09
N ALA A 33 -3.20 4.46 -8.76
CA ALA A 33 -3.59 5.63 -7.96
C ALA A 33 -2.74 6.86 -8.30
N GLY A 34 -2.15 6.85 -9.50
CA GLY A 34 -1.13 7.78 -9.90
C GLY A 34 -1.60 9.21 -10.08
N ARG A 35 -0.61 10.05 -10.26
CA ARG A 35 -0.73 11.51 -10.37
C ARG A 35 -1.59 11.98 -11.54
N PHE A 36 -2.02 11.07 -12.43
CA PHE A 36 -2.85 11.39 -13.59
C PHE A 36 -4.35 11.41 -13.28
N LEU A 37 -4.81 10.70 -12.24
CA LEU A 37 -6.23 10.67 -11.87
C LEU A 37 -6.66 12.01 -11.24
N PRO A 38 -7.68 12.71 -11.82
CA PRO A 38 -8.12 13.99 -11.28
C PRO A 38 -8.55 13.93 -9.83
N ASP A 39 -9.35 12.93 -9.45
CA ASP A 39 -9.88 12.77 -8.09
C ASP A 39 -8.77 12.46 -7.09
N TYR A 40 -7.73 11.71 -7.50
CA TYR A 40 -6.56 11.52 -6.66
C TYR A 40 -5.82 12.83 -6.40
N ARG A 41 -5.71 13.72 -7.40
CA ARG A 41 -5.06 15.03 -7.24
C ARG A 41 -5.77 15.89 -6.20
N VAL A 42 -7.11 15.88 -6.19
CA VAL A 42 -7.90 16.58 -5.16
C VAL A 42 -7.55 16.08 -3.75
N LEU A 43 -7.46 14.77 -3.57
CA LEU A 43 -7.07 14.21 -2.25
C LEU A 43 -5.61 14.52 -1.90
N ARG A 44 -4.71 14.48 -2.87
CA ARG A 44 -3.31 14.83 -2.67
C ARG A 44 -3.13 16.28 -2.23
N ASP A 45 -3.92 17.19 -2.78
CA ASP A 45 -3.82 18.61 -2.47
C ASP A 45 -4.46 18.95 -1.12
N LYS A 46 -5.38 18.10 -0.62
CA LYS A 46 -6.08 18.26 0.66
C LYS A 46 -5.38 17.58 1.84
N TYR A 47 -4.73 16.44 1.60
CA TYR A 47 -4.13 15.60 2.65
C TYR A 47 -2.66 15.35 2.35
N THR A 48 -1.83 15.33 3.37
CA THR A 48 -0.42 14.90 3.28
C THR A 48 -0.34 13.45 2.84
N PHE A 49 0.85 13.00 2.46
CA PHE A 49 1.05 11.62 2.02
C PHE A 49 0.73 10.60 3.13
N PHE A 50 1.21 10.86 4.35
CA PHE A 50 0.98 9.95 5.48
C PHE A 50 -0.47 9.97 5.96
N GLU A 51 -1.13 11.12 6.04
CA GLU A 51 -2.57 11.19 6.34
C GLU A 51 -3.39 10.33 5.37
N ARG A 52 -3.01 10.26 4.10
CA ARG A 52 -3.68 9.38 3.13
C ARG A 52 -3.38 7.90 3.37
N CYS A 53 -2.16 7.55 3.83
CA CYS A 53 -1.78 6.16 4.10
C CYS A 53 -2.35 5.64 5.42
N GLU A 54 -2.52 6.51 6.41
CA GLU A 54 -2.92 6.16 7.77
C GLU A 54 -4.45 6.18 7.98
N ASN A 55 -5.19 6.68 7.00
CA ASN A 55 -6.65 6.74 7.04
C ASN A 55 -7.26 5.65 6.15
N PRO A 56 -7.91 4.61 6.74
CA PRO A 56 -8.48 3.49 5.99
C PRO A 56 -9.49 3.89 4.91
N GLU A 57 -10.31 4.91 5.15
CA GLU A 57 -11.30 5.39 4.19
C GLU A 57 -10.62 6.04 2.98
N LEU A 58 -9.57 6.83 3.20
CA LEU A 58 -8.79 7.41 2.10
C LEU A 58 -8.04 6.34 1.32
N VAL A 59 -7.44 5.37 2.01
CA VAL A 59 -6.77 4.23 1.37
C VAL A 59 -7.74 3.47 0.49
N SER A 60 -8.92 3.10 1.00
CA SER A 60 -9.94 2.38 0.23
C SER A 60 -10.36 3.17 -0.99
N LYS A 61 -10.73 4.45 -0.81
CA LYS A 61 -11.14 5.33 -1.90
C LYS A 61 -10.07 5.44 -2.98
N ILE A 62 -8.81 5.69 -2.60
CA ILE A 62 -7.70 5.83 -3.55
C ILE A 62 -7.43 4.51 -4.27
N THR A 63 -7.50 3.39 -3.57
CA THR A 63 -7.28 2.05 -4.14
C THR A 63 -8.33 1.70 -5.20
N ILE A 64 -9.57 2.16 -5.04
CA ILE A 64 -10.69 1.85 -5.92
C ILE A 64 -10.76 2.76 -7.16
N MET A 65 -10.29 4.00 -7.06
CA MET A 65 -10.32 4.96 -8.17
C MET A 65 -9.85 4.39 -9.53
N PRO A 66 -8.74 3.63 -9.62
CA PRO A 66 -8.31 3.07 -10.91
C PRO A 66 -9.27 2.05 -11.49
N ILE A 67 -9.99 1.31 -10.64
CA ILE A 67 -10.99 0.35 -11.10
C ILE A 67 -12.17 1.09 -11.74
N GLU A 68 -12.59 2.19 -11.15
CA GLU A 68 -13.73 2.98 -11.61
C GLU A 68 -13.39 3.85 -12.83
N GLN A 69 -12.21 4.43 -12.87
CA GLN A 69 -11.82 5.42 -13.89
C GLN A 69 -11.03 4.82 -15.05
N VAL A 70 -10.38 3.68 -14.87
CA VAL A 70 -9.53 3.04 -15.89
C VAL A 70 -10.04 1.65 -16.28
N GLY A 71 -10.71 0.93 -15.36
CA GLY A 71 -11.23 -0.41 -15.63
C GLY A 71 -10.17 -1.50 -15.57
N THR A 72 -9.24 -1.43 -14.63
CA THR A 72 -8.18 -2.43 -14.45
C THR A 72 -8.70 -3.74 -13.85
N ASP A 73 -8.02 -4.86 -14.11
CA ASP A 73 -8.41 -6.20 -13.67
C ASP A 73 -7.95 -6.56 -12.25
N ALA A 74 -7.28 -5.65 -11.58
CA ALA A 74 -6.89 -5.77 -10.19
C ALA A 74 -6.74 -4.40 -9.55
N ALA A 75 -6.97 -4.32 -8.24
CA ALA A 75 -6.62 -3.19 -7.40
C ALA A 75 -5.29 -3.49 -6.67
N ILE A 76 -4.48 -2.48 -6.43
CA ILE A 76 -3.36 -2.56 -5.49
C ILE A 76 -3.62 -1.64 -4.31
N LEU A 77 -3.40 -2.13 -3.11
CA LEU A 77 -3.59 -1.34 -1.90
C LEU A 77 -2.73 -0.08 -1.94
N PHE A 78 -3.35 1.08 -1.77
CA PHE A 78 -2.61 2.32 -1.57
C PHE A 78 -1.95 2.29 -0.19
N SER A 79 -0.61 2.34 -0.14
CA SER A 79 0.17 2.29 1.09
C SER A 79 1.59 2.80 0.83
N ASP A 80 2.43 2.82 1.87
CA ASP A 80 3.88 3.05 1.75
C ASP A 80 4.68 1.88 2.30
N ILE A 81 5.84 1.60 1.71
CA ILE A 81 6.74 0.56 2.20
C ILE A 81 7.40 0.96 3.53
N LEU A 82 7.50 2.26 3.80
CA LEU A 82 8.18 2.80 4.99
C LEU A 82 7.28 2.86 6.24
N VAL A 83 6.05 2.34 6.17
CA VAL A 83 5.23 2.13 7.37
C VAL A 83 5.92 1.19 8.37
N ILE A 84 6.79 0.29 7.90
CA ILE A 84 7.59 -0.59 8.76
C ILE A 84 8.63 0.18 9.54
N PRO A 85 9.55 0.98 8.94
CA PRO A 85 10.42 1.88 9.69
C PRO A 85 9.67 2.79 10.65
N GLN A 86 8.53 3.36 10.26
CA GLN A 86 7.72 4.19 11.16
C GLN A 86 7.24 3.38 12.38
N ALA A 87 6.75 2.16 12.18
CA ALA A 87 6.33 1.28 13.26
C ALA A 87 7.50 0.93 14.20
N LEU A 88 8.72 0.82 13.66
CA LEU A 88 9.96 0.60 14.42
C LEU A 88 10.48 1.88 15.12
N GLY A 89 9.72 2.99 15.07
CA GLY A 89 10.06 4.25 15.75
C GLY A 89 10.97 5.21 14.96
N TYR A 90 11.19 4.95 13.66
CA TYR A 90 11.94 5.87 12.82
C TYR A 90 11.03 6.96 12.25
N GLU A 91 11.50 8.19 12.31
CA GLU A 91 10.86 9.29 11.60
C GLU A 91 11.07 9.12 10.09
N VAL A 92 10.00 9.23 9.31
CA VAL A 92 10.05 9.24 7.85
C VAL A 92 9.46 10.54 7.35
N GLN A 93 10.23 11.29 6.59
CA GLN A 93 9.83 12.57 6.00
C GLN A 93 9.65 12.40 4.49
N MET A 94 8.65 13.08 3.90
CA MET A 94 8.48 13.17 2.45
C MET A 94 9.00 14.53 1.97
N ILE A 95 10.20 14.55 1.41
CA ILE A 95 10.83 15.78 0.92
C ILE A 95 10.39 16.07 -0.51
N PRO A 96 9.78 17.21 -0.80
CA PRO A 96 9.38 17.58 -2.15
C PRO A 96 10.54 17.49 -3.14
N GLY A 97 10.34 16.77 -4.24
CA GLY A 97 11.34 16.59 -5.29
C GLY A 97 12.44 15.56 -5.02
N LYS A 98 12.59 15.09 -3.76
CA LYS A 98 13.57 14.06 -3.39
C LYS A 98 12.93 12.71 -3.07
N GLY A 99 11.76 12.72 -2.43
CA GLY A 99 11.08 11.50 -1.99
C GLY A 99 11.23 11.26 -0.48
N PRO A 100 11.15 9.99 -0.03
CA PRO A 100 11.25 9.65 1.38
C PRO A 100 12.67 9.88 1.91
N TYR A 101 12.73 10.33 3.17
CA TYR A 101 13.98 10.59 3.88
C TYR A 101 13.85 10.17 5.35
N LEU A 102 14.85 9.47 5.86
CA LEU A 102 14.97 9.09 7.26
C LEU A 102 16.12 9.90 7.89
N PRO A 103 15.81 10.88 8.77
CA PRO A 103 16.83 11.71 9.43
C PRO A 103 17.81 10.90 10.29
N LYS A 104 17.30 9.83 10.93
CA LYS A 104 18.08 8.89 11.71
C LYS A 104 18.19 7.56 10.96
N THR A 105 19.39 7.02 10.88
CA THR A 105 19.69 5.76 10.16
C THR A 105 20.44 4.79 11.04
N VAL A 106 20.42 3.51 10.68
CA VAL A 106 21.20 2.45 11.34
C VAL A 106 22.62 2.49 10.79
N ARG A 107 23.61 2.77 11.65
CA ARG A 107 25.02 2.92 11.25
C ARG A 107 25.94 1.83 11.77
N ASN A 108 25.53 1.18 12.83
CA ASN A 108 26.34 0.18 13.52
C ASN A 108 25.47 -0.90 14.18
N LEU A 109 26.12 -1.89 14.78
CA LEU A 109 25.43 -3.00 15.43
C LEU A 109 24.64 -2.57 16.68
N GLU A 110 25.06 -1.51 17.35
CA GLU A 110 24.39 -1.01 18.55
C GLU A 110 23.06 -0.35 18.16
N ASP A 111 23.05 0.45 17.08
CA ASP A 111 21.83 1.01 16.52
C ASP A 111 20.84 -0.10 16.14
N ALA A 112 21.34 -1.16 15.50
CA ALA A 112 20.50 -2.29 15.11
C ALA A 112 19.91 -3.04 16.32
N LYS A 113 20.69 -3.23 17.39
CA LYS A 113 20.24 -3.88 18.62
C LYS A 113 19.25 -3.02 19.42
N ALA A 114 19.29 -1.71 19.25
CA ALA A 114 18.38 -0.78 19.90
C ALA A 114 16.99 -0.73 19.25
N ILE A 115 16.79 -1.42 18.11
CA ILE A 115 15.48 -1.48 17.45
C ILE A 115 14.58 -2.43 18.26
N GLU A 116 13.50 -1.88 18.76
CA GLU A 116 12.44 -2.65 19.40
C GLU A 116 11.36 -3.01 18.39
N VAL A 117 10.94 -4.28 18.39
CA VAL A 117 9.81 -4.72 17.54
C VAL A 117 8.52 -4.46 18.31
N PRO A 118 7.70 -3.52 17.83
CA PRO A 118 6.46 -3.16 18.50
C PRO A 118 5.36 -4.20 18.29
N ASP A 119 4.25 -4.06 19.02
CA ASP A 119 3.03 -4.76 18.69
C ASP A 119 2.52 -4.29 17.30
N VAL A 120 2.41 -5.24 16.38
CA VAL A 120 2.04 -4.97 14.98
C VAL A 120 0.60 -4.47 14.87
N HIS A 121 -0.30 -4.98 15.70
CA HIS A 121 -1.71 -4.55 15.66
C HIS A 121 -1.87 -3.12 16.20
N GLU A 122 -1.08 -2.76 17.22
CA GLU A 122 -1.08 -1.41 17.74
C GLU A 122 -0.55 -0.39 16.72
N LYS A 123 0.58 -0.70 16.07
CA LYS A 123 1.27 0.26 15.19
C LYS A 123 0.80 0.25 13.74
N LEU A 124 0.36 -0.89 13.23
CA LEU A 124 -0.05 -1.07 11.83
C LEU A 124 -1.50 -1.53 11.68
N GLY A 125 -2.31 -1.46 12.73
CA GLY A 125 -3.73 -1.82 12.70
C GLY A 125 -4.49 -1.09 11.59
N TYR A 126 -4.19 0.18 11.37
CA TYR A 126 -4.80 0.97 10.29
C TYR A 126 -4.57 0.37 8.89
N VAL A 127 -3.45 -0.32 8.65
CA VAL A 127 -3.19 -1.01 7.37
C VAL A 127 -4.13 -2.21 7.24
N MET A 128 -4.35 -2.96 8.32
CA MET A 128 -5.25 -4.11 8.35
C MET A 128 -6.70 -3.68 8.17
N ASP A 129 -7.10 -2.57 8.80
CA ASP A 129 -8.40 -1.96 8.65
C ASP A 129 -8.62 -1.48 7.22
N ALA A 130 -7.62 -0.84 6.62
CA ALA A 130 -7.65 -0.40 5.23
C ALA A 130 -7.83 -1.57 4.25
N ILE A 131 -7.14 -2.70 4.46
CA ILE A 131 -7.30 -3.92 3.66
C ILE A 131 -8.74 -4.44 3.80
N THR A 132 -9.23 -4.52 5.02
CA THR A 132 -10.57 -5.03 5.30
C THR A 132 -11.65 -4.15 4.67
N LEU A 133 -11.55 -2.84 4.83
CA LEU A 133 -12.47 -1.87 4.24
C LEU A 133 -12.41 -1.92 2.72
N THR A 134 -11.22 -1.86 2.14
CA THR A 134 -11.03 -1.92 0.68
C THR A 134 -11.65 -3.19 0.09
N ARG A 135 -11.48 -4.34 0.73
CA ARG A 135 -12.10 -5.59 0.26
C ARG A 135 -13.62 -5.54 0.31
N LYS A 136 -14.20 -4.92 1.33
CA LYS A 136 -15.66 -4.71 1.42
C LYS A 136 -16.14 -3.78 0.30
N ASP A 137 -15.47 -2.66 0.11
CA ASP A 137 -15.85 -1.64 -0.87
C ASP A 137 -15.63 -2.10 -2.32
N LEU A 138 -14.62 -2.93 -2.59
CA LEU A 138 -14.44 -3.60 -3.87
C LEU A 138 -15.62 -4.53 -4.20
N ASN A 139 -16.29 -5.08 -3.19
CA ASN A 139 -17.47 -5.93 -3.35
C ASN A 139 -17.29 -7.03 -4.42
N GLY A 140 -16.13 -7.68 -4.43
CA GLY A 140 -15.77 -8.73 -5.36
C GLY A 140 -15.53 -8.28 -6.80
N ARG A 141 -15.49 -6.99 -7.11
CA ARG A 141 -15.29 -6.48 -8.49
C ARG A 141 -14.02 -7.01 -9.13
N VAL A 142 -12.90 -6.91 -8.43
CA VAL A 142 -11.58 -7.39 -8.85
C VAL A 142 -10.78 -7.87 -7.63
N PRO A 143 -9.71 -8.68 -7.82
CA PRO A 143 -8.80 -9.03 -6.72
C PRO A 143 -8.04 -7.81 -6.21
N LEU A 144 -7.74 -7.83 -4.91
CA LEU A 144 -6.87 -6.86 -4.25
C LEU A 144 -5.46 -7.44 -4.13
N ILE A 145 -4.49 -6.73 -4.67
CA ILE A 145 -3.06 -7.03 -4.53
C ILE A 145 -2.58 -6.33 -3.25
N GLY A 146 -1.90 -7.08 -2.37
CA GLY A 146 -1.23 -6.53 -1.20
C GLY A 146 -0.02 -5.68 -1.58
N PHE A 147 0.43 -4.85 -0.63
CA PHE A 147 1.59 -4.00 -0.83
C PHE A 147 2.49 -4.03 0.40
N ALA A 148 3.77 -4.36 0.20
CA ALA A 148 4.76 -4.37 1.27
C ALA A 148 6.17 -4.18 0.69
N GLY A 149 7.06 -3.60 1.49
CA GLY A 149 8.48 -3.53 1.16
C GLY A 149 9.19 -4.87 1.42
N ALA A 150 10.04 -5.30 0.52
CA ALA A 150 10.92 -6.43 0.78
C ALA A 150 11.90 -6.10 1.93
N PRO A 151 12.29 -7.06 2.79
CA PRO A 151 13.17 -6.80 3.93
C PRO A 151 14.47 -6.10 3.54
N PHE A 152 15.09 -6.50 2.43
CA PHE A 152 16.32 -5.87 1.93
C PHE A 152 16.10 -4.41 1.49
N THR A 153 14.97 -4.11 0.82
CA THR A 153 14.62 -2.75 0.42
C THR A 153 14.44 -1.85 1.64
N ILE A 154 13.72 -2.32 2.66
CA ILE A 154 13.54 -1.60 3.91
C ILE A 154 14.87 -1.35 4.61
N LEU A 155 15.73 -2.38 4.69
CA LEU A 155 17.07 -2.26 5.24
C LEU A 155 17.89 -1.18 4.52
N CYS A 156 17.85 -1.14 3.19
CA CYS A 156 18.55 -0.09 2.42
C CYS A 156 18.11 1.31 2.83
N TYR A 157 16.80 1.55 2.94
CA TYR A 157 16.28 2.84 3.43
C TYR A 157 16.74 3.15 4.85
N MET A 158 16.67 2.18 5.75
CA MET A 158 17.07 2.37 7.16
C MET A 158 18.57 2.63 7.33
N VAL A 159 19.41 2.11 6.41
CA VAL A 159 20.87 2.31 6.44
C VAL A 159 21.28 3.56 5.66
N GLN A 160 20.69 3.81 4.50
CA GLN A 160 21.08 4.92 3.61
C GLN A 160 20.35 6.23 3.96
N GLY A 161 19.12 6.15 4.44
CA GLY A 161 18.30 7.31 4.79
C GLY A 161 17.46 7.85 3.62
N GLN A 162 17.58 7.27 2.44
CA GLN A 162 16.85 7.71 1.23
C GLN A 162 16.81 6.60 0.18
#